data_ca978296a5980c663736ef376cf66626
#
_entry.id   ca978296a5980c663736ef376cf66626
#
_cell.length_a   1.000
_cell.length_b   1.000
_cell.length_c   1.000
_cell.angle_alpha   90.00
_cell.angle_beta   90.00
_cell.angle_gamma   90.00
#
_symmetry.space_group_name_H-M   'P 1'
#
loop_
_entity.id
_entity.type
_entity.pdbx_description
1 polymer ?
#
loop_
_entity_poly.entity_id
_entity_poly.type
_entity_poly.pdbx_seq_one_letter_code
_entity_poly.pdbx_strand_id
1 'polypeptide(L)'
;MLAADLQNRIMNYIRAHSGFETKRTYVGMSHLSECPADQFTTFRDGLPETDYNHRMAYLGYALETVEKAILVNAGVLRSVGREIVAEFDNRIRGHIDGETVDGDLVEIKTVSTVRFERILESGKALRDHFTQVQAYMHFGGYRHAEIIYVCRDDFRHHVVHVAYQPGLGEQIEAKARRVLAAIDEGRQPPCECRRSDASK
;
A
#
# COMPACT_ATOMS: atom_id res chain seq x y z
N MET A 1 26.88 4.74 -29.02
CA MET A 1 25.47 4.60 -28.54
C MET A 1 24.93 6.01 -28.36
N LEU A 2 23.82 6.35 -29.02
CA LEU A 2 23.19 7.66 -28.83
C LEU A 2 22.54 7.74 -27.45
N ALA A 3 22.53 8.91 -26.81
CA ALA A 3 21.95 9.10 -25.46
C ALA A 3 20.48 8.61 -25.39
N ALA A 4 19.70 8.82 -26.44
CA ALA A 4 18.33 8.35 -26.55
C ALA A 4 18.22 6.81 -26.52
N ASP A 5 19.15 6.07 -27.14
CA ASP A 5 19.16 4.61 -27.09
C ASP A 5 19.42 4.10 -25.67
N LEU A 6 20.37 4.70 -24.96
CA LEU A 6 20.64 4.36 -23.56
C LEU A 6 19.42 4.61 -22.67
N GLN A 7 18.75 5.76 -22.82
CA GLN A 7 17.56 6.11 -22.05
C GLN A 7 16.41 5.12 -22.30
N ASN A 8 16.18 4.74 -23.56
CA ASN A 8 15.16 3.73 -23.91
C ASN A 8 15.47 2.36 -23.30
N ARG A 9 16.74 1.93 -23.30
CA ARG A 9 17.16 0.65 -22.67
C ARG A 9 16.94 0.67 -21.17
N ILE A 10 17.26 1.77 -20.49
CA ILE A 10 16.97 1.94 -19.05
C ILE A 10 15.48 1.83 -18.78
N MET A 11 14.65 2.55 -19.55
CA MET A 11 13.18 2.49 -19.35
C MET A 11 12.61 1.11 -19.63
N ASN A 12 13.08 0.43 -20.67
CA ASN A 12 12.64 -0.94 -20.95
C ASN A 12 13.00 -1.91 -19.82
N TYR A 13 14.18 -1.75 -19.22
CA TYR A 13 14.56 -2.53 -18.04
C TYR A 13 13.64 -2.25 -16.84
N ILE A 14 13.37 -0.96 -16.56
CA ILE A 14 12.48 -0.55 -15.47
C ILE A 14 11.07 -1.12 -15.68
N ARG A 15 10.48 -1.03 -16.88
CA ARG A 15 9.17 -1.61 -17.18
C ARG A 15 9.14 -3.12 -16.91
N ALA A 16 10.17 -3.84 -17.34
CA ALA A 16 10.24 -5.29 -17.16
C ALA A 16 10.44 -5.74 -15.70
N HIS A 17 10.98 -4.88 -14.82
CA HIS A 17 11.39 -5.26 -13.46
C HIS A 17 10.75 -4.41 -12.36
N SER A 18 9.78 -3.55 -12.69
CA SER A 18 9.14 -2.67 -11.70
C SER A 18 8.19 -3.39 -10.73
N GLY A 19 7.74 -4.61 -11.08
CA GLY A 19 6.67 -5.27 -10.33
C GLY A 19 5.30 -4.57 -10.44
N PHE A 20 5.19 -3.55 -11.31
CA PHE A 20 3.92 -2.84 -11.51
C PHE A 20 2.92 -3.74 -12.26
N GLU A 21 1.82 -4.08 -11.60
CA GLU A 21 0.72 -4.86 -12.18
C GLU A 21 -0.38 -3.93 -12.65
N THR A 22 -0.64 -3.92 -13.96
CA THR A 22 -1.71 -3.11 -14.56
C THR A 22 -3.09 -3.64 -14.18
N LYS A 23 -3.25 -4.95 -14.05
CA LYS A 23 -4.53 -5.59 -13.72
C LYS A 23 -4.33 -6.74 -12.76
N ARG A 24 -5.17 -6.77 -11.72
CA ARG A 24 -5.22 -7.81 -10.69
C ARG A 24 -6.54 -8.55 -10.72
N THR A 25 -6.54 -9.80 -10.32
CA THR A 25 -7.74 -10.62 -10.11
C THR A 25 -8.27 -10.56 -8.68
N TYR A 26 -7.73 -9.63 -7.88
CA TYR A 26 -8.03 -9.44 -6.47
C TYR A 26 -8.03 -7.96 -6.09
N VAL A 27 -8.70 -7.62 -5.00
CA VAL A 27 -8.67 -6.28 -4.40
C VAL A 27 -7.57 -6.27 -3.34
N GLY A 28 -6.52 -5.49 -3.59
CA GLY A 28 -5.40 -5.36 -2.67
C GLY A 28 -5.80 -4.63 -1.38
N MET A 29 -5.37 -5.11 -0.23
CA MET A 29 -5.63 -4.45 1.06
C MET A 29 -5.08 -3.03 1.11
N SER A 30 -4.00 -2.73 0.37
CA SER A 30 -3.46 -1.37 0.21
C SER A 30 -4.43 -0.39 -0.46
N HIS A 31 -5.40 -0.89 -1.23
CA HIS A 31 -6.41 -0.07 -1.90
C HIS A 31 -7.70 0.10 -1.09
N LEU A 32 -7.85 -0.54 0.07
CA LEU A 32 -9.07 -0.44 0.89
C LEU A 32 -9.27 0.96 1.53
N SER A 33 -8.27 1.85 1.45
CA SER A 33 -8.43 3.29 1.76
C SER A 33 -9.20 4.05 0.68
N GLU A 34 -9.20 3.57 -0.56
CA GLU A 34 -9.79 4.24 -1.72
C GLU A 34 -11.33 4.20 -1.72
N CYS A 35 -11.93 5.01 -2.57
CA CYS A 35 -13.37 4.99 -2.82
C CYS A 35 -13.80 3.64 -3.41
N PRO A 36 -14.93 3.04 -2.99
CA PRO A 36 -15.43 1.79 -3.57
C PRO A 36 -15.59 1.82 -5.08
N ALA A 37 -16.00 2.96 -5.65
CA ALA A 37 -16.13 3.11 -7.10
C ALA A 37 -14.77 3.05 -7.81
N ASP A 38 -13.71 3.60 -7.20
CA ASP A 38 -12.35 3.56 -7.76
C ASP A 38 -11.77 2.14 -7.66
N GLN A 39 -11.99 1.45 -6.53
CA GLN A 39 -11.59 0.05 -6.36
C GLN A 39 -12.25 -0.87 -7.40
N PHE A 40 -13.57 -0.68 -7.63
CA PHE A 40 -14.30 -1.40 -8.67
C PHE A 40 -13.71 -1.15 -10.06
N THR A 41 -13.44 0.12 -10.40
CA THR A 41 -12.86 0.51 -11.68
C THR A 41 -11.45 -0.09 -11.86
N THR A 42 -10.61 0.00 -10.83
CA THR A 42 -9.27 -0.59 -10.84
C THR A 42 -9.31 -2.12 -11.01
N PHE A 43 -10.25 -2.79 -10.35
CA PHE A 43 -10.44 -4.24 -10.52
C PHE A 43 -10.91 -4.59 -11.94
N ARG A 44 -11.89 -3.86 -12.49
CA ARG A 44 -12.47 -4.11 -13.82
C ARG A 44 -11.50 -3.77 -14.96
N ASP A 45 -10.93 -2.58 -14.93
CA ASP A 45 -10.20 -1.96 -16.04
C ASP A 45 -8.66 -2.02 -15.86
N GLY A 46 -8.21 -2.17 -14.61
CA GLY A 46 -6.79 -2.08 -14.25
C GLY A 46 -6.35 -0.64 -13.99
N LEU A 47 -5.05 -0.50 -13.77
CA LEU A 47 -4.38 0.80 -13.60
C LEU A 47 -3.76 1.26 -14.92
N PRO A 48 -3.71 2.56 -15.20
CA PRO A 48 -3.04 3.08 -16.39
C PRO A 48 -1.57 2.66 -16.42
N GLU A 49 -1.13 2.08 -17.52
CA GLU A 49 0.27 1.75 -17.75
C GLU A 49 1.01 3.00 -18.25
N THR A 50 1.85 3.57 -17.39
CA THR A 50 2.66 4.75 -17.71
C THR A 50 4.10 4.55 -17.24
N ASP A 51 5.04 5.21 -17.92
CA ASP A 51 6.44 5.22 -17.51
C ASP A 51 6.64 5.77 -16.09
N TYR A 52 5.78 6.72 -15.70
CA TYR A 52 5.79 7.27 -14.34
C TYR A 52 5.47 6.19 -13.30
N ASN A 53 4.41 5.41 -13.54
CA ASN A 53 4.00 4.35 -12.61
C ASN A 53 5.06 3.27 -12.49
N HIS A 54 5.67 2.85 -13.60
CA HIS A 54 6.78 1.89 -13.58
C HIS A 54 8.00 2.42 -12.80
N ARG A 55 8.39 3.69 -13.01
CA ARG A 55 9.51 4.29 -12.26
C ARG A 55 9.23 4.37 -10.77
N MET A 56 8.00 4.76 -10.39
CA MET A 56 7.64 4.86 -8.96
C MET A 56 7.57 3.50 -8.29
N ALA A 57 7.01 2.50 -8.97
CA ALA A 57 6.99 1.13 -8.47
C ALA A 57 8.39 0.55 -8.32
N TYR A 58 9.26 0.73 -9.33
CA TYR A 58 10.64 0.25 -9.29
C TYR A 58 11.45 0.90 -8.15
N LEU A 59 11.32 2.23 -8.00
CA LEU A 59 11.99 2.96 -6.93
C LEU A 59 11.51 2.52 -5.55
N GLY A 60 10.19 2.38 -5.38
CA GLY A 60 9.60 1.88 -4.15
C GLY A 60 10.12 0.50 -3.79
N TYR A 61 10.08 -0.43 -4.73
CA TYR A 61 10.58 -1.79 -4.55
C TYR A 61 12.09 -1.84 -4.20
N ALA A 62 12.90 -1.03 -4.88
CA ALA A 62 14.35 -0.99 -4.62
C ALA A 62 14.65 -0.50 -3.19
N LEU A 63 14.02 0.60 -2.76
CA LEU A 63 14.20 1.14 -1.41
C LEU A 63 13.63 0.20 -0.33
N GLU A 64 12.47 -0.39 -0.55
CA GLU A 64 11.88 -1.39 0.34
C GLU A 64 12.78 -2.62 0.51
N THR A 65 13.40 -3.10 -0.58
CA THR A 65 14.36 -4.20 -0.54
C THR A 65 15.58 -3.87 0.32
N VAL A 66 16.13 -2.67 0.17
CA VAL A 66 17.26 -2.19 1.00
C VAL A 66 16.84 -2.08 2.45
N GLU A 67 15.67 -1.50 2.72
CA GLU A 67 15.16 -1.32 4.07
C GLU A 67 14.89 -2.66 4.77
N LYS A 68 14.26 -3.60 4.10
CA LYS A 68 14.06 -4.97 4.63
C LYS A 68 15.40 -5.63 5.01
N ALA A 69 16.43 -5.48 4.17
CA ALA A 69 17.75 -6.01 4.49
C ALA A 69 18.37 -5.34 5.73
N ILE A 70 18.21 -4.02 5.89
CA ILE A 70 18.66 -3.30 7.09
C ILE A 70 17.94 -3.82 8.33
N LEU A 71 16.62 -3.91 8.30
CA LEU A 71 15.81 -4.33 9.45
C LEU A 71 16.06 -5.79 9.85
N VAL A 72 16.27 -6.69 8.88
CA VAL A 72 16.66 -8.08 9.15
C VAL A 72 18.04 -8.15 9.79
N ASN A 73 19.04 -7.46 9.23
CA ASN A 73 20.41 -7.46 9.75
C ASN A 73 20.52 -6.77 11.13
N ALA A 74 19.66 -5.79 11.40
CA ALA A 74 19.56 -5.14 12.70
C ALA A 74 18.80 -6.00 13.75
N GLY A 75 18.27 -7.16 13.38
CA GLY A 75 17.50 -8.01 14.27
C GLY A 75 16.11 -7.46 14.65
N VAL A 76 15.58 -6.54 13.87
CA VAL A 76 14.25 -5.94 14.09
C VAL A 76 13.15 -6.85 13.54
N LEU A 77 13.35 -7.41 12.33
CA LEU A 77 12.38 -8.30 11.70
C LEU A 77 12.71 -9.77 11.95
N ARG A 78 11.68 -10.54 12.31
CA ARG A 78 11.73 -12.00 12.36
C ARG A 78 11.29 -12.67 11.05
N SER A 79 10.44 -11.99 10.26
CA SER A 79 9.96 -12.48 8.97
C SER A 79 9.66 -11.34 8.01
N VAL A 80 9.64 -11.65 6.72
CA VAL A 80 9.32 -10.70 5.63
C VAL A 80 8.32 -11.32 4.65
N GLY A 81 7.50 -10.49 4.01
CA GLY A 81 6.72 -10.84 2.83
C GLY A 81 5.52 -11.76 3.06
N ARG A 82 4.95 -11.86 4.27
CA ARG A 82 3.79 -12.70 4.54
C ARG A 82 2.54 -12.19 3.83
N GLU A 83 1.83 -13.09 3.12
CA GLU A 83 0.50 -12.79 2.58
C GLU A 83 -0.57 -12.88 3.66
N ILE A 84 -1.44 -11.88 3.70
CA ILE A 84 -2.69 -11.87 4.47
C ILE A 84 -3.84 -12.03 3.49
N VAL A 85 -4.73 -12.97 3.77
CA VAL A 85 -5.93 -13.25 2.98
C VAL A 85 -7.14 -13.14 3.92
N ALA A 86 -8.17 -12.41 3.52
CA ALA A 86 -9.39 -12.31 4.32
C ALA A 86 -10.14 -13.65 4.31
N GLU A 87 -10.58 -14.11 5.48
CA GLU A 87 -11.25 -15.40 5.63
C GLU A 87 -12.57 -15.49 4.84
N PHE A 88 -13.27 -14.37 4.68
CA PHE A 88 -14.57 -14.35 4.02
C PHE A 88 -14.51 -14.38 2.49
N ASP A 89 -13.40 -13.97 1.87
CA ASP A 89 -13.21 -14.02 0.41
C ASP A 89 -11.72 -13.86 0.05
N ASN A 90 -11.17 -14.82 -0.66
CA ASN A 90 -9.76 -14.85 -1.03
C ASN A 90 -9.35 -13.77 -2.06
N ARG A 91 -10.31 -13.04 -2.61
CA ARG A 91 -10.06 -11.87 -3.46
C ARG A 91 -9.65 -10.62 -2.66
N ILE A 92 -9.81 -10.62 -1.33
CA ILE A 92 -9.26 -9.57 -0.46
C ILE A 92 -7.97 -10.09 0.13
N ARG A 93 -6.85 -9.57 -0.36
CA ARG A 93 -5.51 -10.01 0.08
C ARG A 93 -4.46 -8.92 -0.05
N GLY A 94 -3.33 -9.13 0.58
CA GLY A 94 -2.17 -8.27 0.47
C GLY A 94 -0.96 -8.86 1.18
N HIS A 95 0.21 -8.29 0.96
CA HIS A 95 1.45 -8.71 1.60
C HIS A 95 1.90 -7.63 2.58
N ILE A 96 2.21 -8.03 3.80
CA ILE A 96 2.88 -7.17 4.77
C ILE A 96 4.37 -7.14 4.45
N ASP A 97 5.06 -6.06 4.82
CA ASP A 97 6.49 -5.97 4.57
C ASP A 97 7.30 -6.82 5.54
N GLY A 98 6.81 -6.98 6.77
CA GLY A 98 7.44 -7.85 7.74
C GLY A 98 6.69 -7.96 9.06
N GLU A 99 7.27 -8.74 9.96
CA GLU A 99 6.87 -8.82 11.38
C GLU A 99 8.09 -8.56 12.25
N THR A 100 7.92 -7.77 13.31
CA THR A 100 8.96 -7.56 14.32
C THR A 100 9.22 -8.85 15.12
N VAL A 101 10.33 -8.89 15.84
CA VAL A 101 10.62 -9.98 16.78
C VAL A 101 9.56 -10.09 17.89
N ASP A 102 8.87 -9.02 18.23
CA ASP A 102 7.79 -8.97 19.23
C ASP A 102 6.42 -9.35 18.65
N GLY A 103 6.31 -9.50 17.33
CA GLY A 103 5.09 -9.95 16.65
C GLY A 103 4.21 -8.82 16.11
N ASP A 104 4.70 -7.59 16.09
CA ASP A 104 4.00 -6.47 15.48
C ASP A 104 4.16 -6.46 13.95
N LEU A 105 3.15 -5.99 13.26
CA LEU A 105 3.18 -5.83 11.82
C LEU A 105 4.12 -4.68 11.43
N VAL A 106 4.90 -4.85 10.38
CA VAL A 106 5.73 -3.79 9.78
C VAL A 106 5.25 -3.48 8.38
N GLU A 107 5.10 -2.18 8.12
CA GLU A 107 4.81 -1.60 6.81
C GLU A 107 5.86 -0.55 6.47
N ILE A 108 6.54 -0.66 5.34
CA ILE A 108 7.58 0.26 4.87
C ILE A 108 6.98 1.20 3.83
N LYS A 109 7.16 2.51 4.01
CA LYS A 109 6.66 3.53 3.07
C LYS A 109 7.74 4.51 2.67
N THR A 110 8.07 4.53 1.39
CA THR A 110 8.96 5.54 0.82
C THR A 110 8.16 6.78 0.43
N VAL A 111 8.58 7.94 0.93
CA VAL A 111 7.87 9.21 0.71
C VAL A 111 8.85 10.31 0.28
N SER A 112 8.34 11.35 -0.39
CA SER A 112 9.14 12.55 -0.69
C SER A 112 9.43 13.35 0.58
N THR A 113 10.46 14.19 0.57
CA THR A 113 10.81 15.10 1.68
C THR A 113 9.59 15.88 2.18
N VAL A 114 8.78 16.45 1.30
CA VAL A 114 7.58 17.23 1.69
C VAL A 114 6.59 16.40 2.51
N ARG A 115 6.35 15.15 2.13
CA ARG A 115 5.48 14.24 2.89
C ARG A 115 6.14 13.78 4.18
N PHE A 116 7.44 13.54 4.15
CA PHE A 116 8.21 13.12 5.31
C PHE A 116 8.18 14.18 6.41
N GLU A 117 8.44 15.45 6.09
CA GLU A 117 8.37 16.56 7.05
C GLU A 117 6.96 16.70 7.66
N ARG A 118 5.90 16.57 6.86
CA ARG A 118 4.52 16.59 7.37
C ARG A 118 4.25 15.45 8.37
N ILE A 119 4.81 14.27 8.15
CA ILE A 119 4.68 13.14 9.06
C ILE A 119 5.46 13.43 10.35
N LEU A 120 6.68 13.95 10.27
CA LEU A 120 7.46 14.36 11.43
C LEU A 120 6.73 15.40 12.27
N GLU A 121 6.22 16.45 11.65
CA GLU A 121 5.50 17.55 12.34
C GLU A 121 4.22 17.07 13.01
N SER A 122 3.46 16.20 12.36
CA SER A 122 2.18 15.71 12.89
C SER A 122 2.33 14.55 13.88
N GLY A 123 3.42 13.78 13.81
CA GLY A 123 3.60 12.51 14.52
C GLY A 123 2.58 11.44 14.10
N LYS A 124 1.91 11.61 12.95
CA LYS A 124 0.80 10.74 12.52
C LYS A 124 1.07 10.12 11.15
N ALA A 125 0.62 8.88 10.99
CA ALA A 125 0.62 8.24 9.70
C ALA A 125 -0.29 8.96 8.70
N LEU A 126 0.07 8.91 7.41
CA LEU A 126 -0.82 9.33 6.34
C LEU A 126 -2.08 8.43 6.34
N ARG A 127 -3.23 9.03 6.03
CA ARG A 127 -4.53 8.37 6.15
C ARG A 127 -4.63 7.05 5.37
N ASP A 128 -4.11 7.03 4.16
CA ASP A 128 -4.09 5.85 3.30
C ASP A 128 -3.22 4.73 3.89
N HIS A 129 -2.03 5.05 4.37
CA HIS A 129 -1.12 4.09 5.02
C HIS A 129 -1.69 3.58 6.36
N PHE A 130 -2.30 4.49 7.14
CA PHE A 130 -3.00 4.11 8.37
C PHE A 130 -4.14 3.12 8.09
N THR A 131 -4.98 3.40 7.08
CA THR A 131 -6.08 2.49 6.71
C THR A 131 -5.54 1.15 6.21
N GLN A 132 -4.45 1.13 5.45
CA GLN A 132 -3.81 -0.09 4.99
C GLN A 132 -3.38 -0.99 6.15
N VAL A 133 -2.65 -0.45 7.14
CA VAL A 133 -2.21 -1.26 8.29
C VAL A 133 -3.38 -1.70 9.17
N GLN A 134 -4.46 -0.89 9.28
CA GLN A 134 -5.69 -1.30 9.95
C GLN A 134 -6.35 -2.51 9.25
N ALA A 135 -6.34 -2.54 7.90
CA ALA A 135 -6.82 -3.67 7.14
C ALA A 135 -5.96 -4.93 7.40
N TYR A 136 -4.64 -4.79 7.34
CA TYR A 136 -3.75 -5.90 7.64
C TYR A 136 -3.89 -6.41 9.08
N MET A 137 -4.04 -5.52 10.06
CA MET A 137 -4.26 -5.90 11.45
C MET A 137 -5.60 -6.61 11.63
N HIS A 138 -6.66 -6.12 10.98
CA HIS A 138 -7.99 -6.73 11.04
C HIS A 138 -7.99 -8.17 10.49
N PHE A 139 -7.50 -8.34 9.26
CA PHE A 139 -7.53 -9.64 8.58
C PHE A 139 -6.39 -10.58 9.01
N GLY A 140 -5.29 -10.04 9.50
CA GLY A 140 -4.12 -10.81 9.95
C GLY A 140 -4.08 -11.11 11.45
N GLY A 141 -4.97 -10.51 12.25
CA GLY A 141 -5.05 -10.72 13.69
C GLY A 141 -3.96 -10.00 14.50
N TYR A 142 -3.37 -8.93 13.95
CA TYR A 142 -2.37 -8.14 14.67
C TYR A 142 -3.01 -7.10 15.58
N ARG A 143 -2.33 -6.75 16.66
CA ARG A 143 -2.77 -5.71 17.61
C ARG A 143 -2.06 -4.37 17.39
N HIS A 144 -0.84 -4.41 16.89
CA HIS A 144 0.00 -3.25 16.65
C HIS A 144 0.69 -3.34 15.29
N ALA A 145 1.02 -2.19 14.74
CA ALA A 145 1.80 -2.06 13.52
C ALA A 145 2.81 -0.93 13.66
N GLU A 146 3.98 -1.10 13.05
CA GLU A 146 5.00 -0.07 12.87
C GLU A 146 5.02 0.36 11.41
N ILE A 147 4.69 1.62 11.13
CA ILE A 147 4.86 2.19 9.80
C ILE A 147 6.22 2.88 9.76
N ILE A 148 7.14 2.32 8.99
CA ILE A 148 8.48 2.86 8.81
C ILE A 148 8.48 3.74 7.56
N TYR A 149 8.54 5.05 7.78
CA TYR A 149 8.68 6.03 6.71
C TYR A 149 10.14 6.23 6.35
N VAL A 150 10.47 6.06 5.09
CA VAL A 150 11.80 6.32 4.53
C VAL A 150 11.69 7.52 3.59
N CYS A 151 12.42 8.58 3.88
CA CYS A 151 12.56 9.71 2.97
C CYS A 151 13.40 9.28 1.76
N ARG A 152 12.81 9.24 0.56
CA ARG A 152 13.51 8.78 -0.64
C ARG A 152 14.61 9.71 -1.15
N ASP A 153 14.65 10.95 -0.65
CA ASP A 153 15.57 11.97 -1.13
C ASP A 153 16.88 12.01 -0.32
N ASP A 154 16.84 11.59 0.97
CA ASP A 154 17.99 11.64 1.89
C ASP A 154 18.09 10.42 2.82
N PHE A 155 17.21 9.46 2.67
CA PHE A 155 17.19 8.19 3.41
C PHE A 155 17.00 8.33 4.94
N ARG A 156 16.44 9.45 5.43
CA ARG A 156 16.00 9.58 6.84
C ARG A 156 14.82 8.68 7.14
N HIS A 157 14.74 8.21 8.38
CA HIS A 157 13.72 7.31 8.86
C HIS A 157 12.86 7.97 9.93
N HIS A 158 11.59 7.62 9.94
CA HIS A 158 10.66 7.93 11.02
C HIS A 158 9.66 6.79 11.20
N VAL A 159 9.46 6.37 12.44
CA VAL A 159 8.55 5.25 12.75
C VAL A 159 7.30 5.79 13.41
N VAL A 160 6.14 5.37 12.93
CA VAL A 160 4.84 5.68 13.53
C VAL A 160 4.20 4.39 14.03
N HIS A 161 4.06 4.30 15.36
CA HIS A 161 3.35 3.20 16.00
C HIS A 161 1.84 3.35 15.84
N VAL A 162 1.15 2.27 15.47
CA VAL A 162 -0.29 2.24 15.23
C VAL A 162 -0.93 1.09 16.00
N ALA A 163 -1.87 1.40 16.87
CA ALA A 163 -2.71 0.40 17.52
C ALA A 163 -3.93 0.04 16.65
N TYR A 164 -4.35 -1.21 16.71
CA TYR A 164 -5.54 -1.68 16.02
C TYR A 164 -6.80 -1.05 16.57
N GLN A 165 -7.69 -0.62 15.67
CA GLN A 165 -9.00 -0.04 15.97
C GLN A 165 -10.11 -0.96 15.47
N PRO A 166 -10.75 -1.79 16.32
CA PRO A 166 -11.75 -2.78 15.90
C PRO A 166 -12.88 -2.18 15.07
N GLY A 167 -13.46 -1.06 15.51
CA GLY A 167 -14.54 -0.41 14.77
C GLY A 167 -14.15 0.10 13.37
N LEU A 168 -12.87 0.48 13.16
CA LEU A 168 -12.37 0.82 11.83
C LEU A 168 -12.13 -0.45 11.00
N GLY A 169 -11.60 -1.52 11.60
CA GLY A 169 -11.45 -2.81 10.94
C GLY A 169 -12.78 -3.33 10.39
N GLU A 170 -13.85 -3.30 11.21
CA GLU A 170 -15.21 -3.68 10.80
C GLU A 170 -15.74 -2.82 9.63
N GLN A 171 -15.48 -1.52 9.65
CA GLN A 171 -15.86 -0.62 8.56
C GLN A 171 -15.10 -0.94 7.27
N ILE A 172 -13.80 -1.27 7.36
CA ILE A 172 -12.97 -1.69 6.23
C ILE A 172 -13.51 -3.00 5.64
N GLU A 173 -13.84 -3.98 6.48
CA GLU A 173 -14.43 -5.25 6.03
C GLU A 173 -15.77 -5.03 5.35
N ALA A 174 -16.69 -4.27 5.97
CA ALA A 174 -17.97 -3.95 5.36
C ALA A 174 -17.84 -3.27 4.00
N LYS A 175 -16.84 -2.38 3.85
CA LYS A 175 -16.51 -1.74 2.58
C LYS A 175 -15.97 -2.76 1.56
N ALA A 176 -15.06 -3.64 1.95
CA ALA A 176 -14.52 -4.68 1.08
C ALA A 176 -15.63 -5.61 0.56
N ARG A 177 -16.57 -6.03 1.43
CA ARG A 177 -17.74 -6.82 1.03
C ARG A 177 -18.64 -6.11 0.02
N ARG A 178 -18.87 -4.79 0.16
CA ARG A 178 -19.63 -4.00 -0.82
C ARG A 178 -18.92 -3.92 -2.18
N VAL A 179 -17.60 -3.77 -2.19
CA VAL A 179 -16.81 -3.74 -3.43
C VAL A 179 -16.90 -5.09 -4.14
N LEU A 180 -16.77 -6.20 -3.43
CA LEU A 180 -16.89 -7.54 -4.00
C LEU A 180 -18.28 -7.80 -4.56
N ALA A 181 -19.35 -7.44 -3.82
CA ALA A 181 -20.72 -7.57 -4.32
C ALA A 181 -20.93 -6.77 -5.61
N ALA A 182 -20.39 -5.55 -5.68
CA ALA A 182 -20.45 -4.73 -6.90
C ALA A 182 -19.69 -5.36 -8.07
N ILE A 183 -18.54 -6.00 -7.81
CA ILE A 183 -17.75 -6.75 -8.80
C ILE A 183 -18.56 -7.94 -9.31
N ASP A 184 -19.18 -8.72 -8.43
CA ASP A 184 -19.98 -9.91 -8.76
C ASP A 184 -21.25 -9.54 -9.56
N GLU A 185 -21.87 -8.39 -9.23
CA GLU A 185 -23.02 -7.83 -9.97
C GLU A 185 -22.61 -7.14 -11.29
N GLY A 186 -21.33 -6.88 -11.53
CA GLY A 186 -20.84 -6.09 -12.66
C GLY A 186 -21.32 -4.63 -12.66
N ARG A 187 -21.73 -4.10 -11.50
CA ARG A 187 -22.31 -2.77 -11.34
C ARG A 187 -21.50 -1.91 -10.42
N GLN A 188 -20.96 -0.80 -10.95
CA GLN A 188 -20.15 0.14 -10.18
C GLN A 188 -20.93 0.71 -8.98
N PRO A 189 -20.37 0.67 -7.77
CA PRO A 189 -20.99 1.26 -6.59
C PRO A 189 -20.95 2.79 -6.65
N PRO A 190 -21.81 3.49 -5.89
CA PRO A 190 -21.79 4.95 -5.81
C PRO A 190 -20.43 5.48 -5.38
N CYS A 191 -19.99 6.61 -5.97
CA CYS A 191 -18.80 7.30 -5.52
C CYS A 191 -19.06 7.96 -4.16
N GLU A 192 -18.24 7.63 -3.17
CA GLU A 192 -18.30 8.18 -1.81
C GLU A 192 -17.41 9.43 -1.64
N CYS A 193 -16.54 9.76 -2.64
CA CYS A 193 -15.60 10.88 -2.55
C CYS A 193 -16.23 12.27 -2.67
N ARG A 194 -17.39 12.37 -3.36
CA ARG A 194 -17.99 13.65 -3.75
C ARG A 194 -18.90 14.29 -2.70
N ARG A 195 -19.03 13.69 -1.51
CA ARG A 195 -19.92 14.24 -0.47
C ARG A 195 -19.33 15.39 0.35
N SER A 196 -18.04 15.72 0.18
CA SER A 196 -17.37 16.80 0.92
C SER A 196 -17.42 18.17 0.23
N ASP A 197 -17.78 18.26 -1.06
CA ASP A 197 -17.73 19.53 -1.84
C ASP A 197 -19.11 20.16 -2.12
N ALA A 198 -20.19 19.58 -1.61
CA ALA A 198 -21.55 20.09 -1.82
C ALA A 198 -22.04 21.09 -0.75
N SER A 199 -21.12 21.53 0.13
CA SER A 199 -21.43 22.53 1.16
C SER A 199 -20.28 23.53 1.34
N LYS A 200 -20.06 24.35 0.28
CA LYS A 200 -19.42 25.66 0.40
C LYS A 200 -20.08 26.63 -0.58
#